data_3e3f6e225fc6f6d51e532dc70c6ee344
#
_entry.id   3e3f6e225fc6f6d51e532dc70c6ee344
#
_cell.length_a   1.000
_cell.length_b   1.000
_cell.length_c   1.000
_cell.angle_alpha   90.00
_cell.angle_beta   90.00
_cell.angle_gamma   90.00
#
_symmetry.space_group_name_H-M   'P 1'
#
loop_
_entity.id
_entity.type
_entity.pdbx_description
1 polymer ?
#
loop_
_entity_poly.entity_id
_entity_poly.type
_entity_poly.pdbx_seq_one_letter_code
_entity_poly.pdbx_strand_id
1 'polypeptide(L)'
;MTVLPHTWGAEESFTAFMRETQHRVAIALTAAFGPDAAAEATADAFAYAWEHWDRVSQMENPAGYVYRVGRSRIPHIRPSPVLPPPPSNPTPMIEPKLLPALQRLSPRQRAAVVLTEAYGHTPQEAAELLGIHPSSVRRHRDRALHKLRMRLGVSDA
;
A
#
# COMPACT_ATOMS: atom_id res chain seq x y z
N MET A 1 33.21 -10.62 27.67
CA MET A 1 31.83 -10.64 27.11
C MET A 1 31.36 -9.20 27.01
N THR A 2 31.56 -8.61 25.85
CA THR A 2 31.20 -7.20 25.61
C THR A 2 29.80 -7.19 25.04
N VAL A 3 28.83 -6.94 25.92
CA VAL A 3 27.44 -6.66 25.50
C VAL A 3 27.43 -5.24 24.94
N LEU A 4 27.25 -5.11 23.65
CA LEU A 4 27.16 -3.79 22.98
C LEU A 4 25.85 -3.12 23.41
N PRO A 5 25.91 -1.92 24.00
CA PRO A 5 24.71 -1.24 24.56
C PRO A 5 23.79 -0.61 23.51
N HIS A 6 24.04 -0.81 22.23
CA HIS A 6 23.27 -0.16 21.15
C HIS A 6 22.11 -1.00 20.57
N THR A 7 22.00 -2.28 20.92
CA THR A 7 20.98 -3.16 20.34
C THR A 7 19.60 -2.98 20.97
N TRP A 8 19.53 -2.72 22.27
CA TRP A 8 18.24 -2.59 22.98
C TRP A 8 17.40 -1.41 22.49
N GLY A 9 17.99 -0.24 22.36
CA GLY A 9 17.28 0.94 21.87
C GLY A 9 16.87 0.83 20.39
N ALA A 10 17.67 0.16 19.56
CA ALA A 10 17.36 -0.07 18.14
C ALA A 10 16.19 -1.06 17.98
N GLU A 11 16.20 -2.15 18.78
CA GLU A 11 15.13 -3.16 18.76
C GLU A 11 13.80 -2.58 19.22
N GLU A 12 13.79 -1.84 20.32
CA GLU A 12 12.60 -1.16 20.82
C GLU A 12 12.08 -0.12 19.83
N SER A 13 12.96 0.69 19.27
CA SER A 13 12.63 1.69 18.26
C SER A 13 12.05 1.08 16.99
N PHE A 14 12.65 0.01 16.49
CA PHE A 14 12.13 -0.70 15.33
C PHE A 14 10.78 -1.36 15.61
N THR A 15 10.64 -2.01 16.76
CA THR A 15 9.38 -2.66 17.16
C THR A 15 8.23 -1.65 17.25
N ALA A 16 8.47 -0.48 17.81
CA ALA A 16 7.49 0.61 17.87
C ALA A 16 7.11 1.08 16.45
N PHE A 17 8.10 1.31 15.60
CA PHE A 17 7.90 1.67 14.20
C PHE A 17 7.07 0.62 13.45
N MET A 18 7.43 -0.65 13.59
CA MET A 18 6.73 -1.75 12.93
C MET A 18 5.27 -1.85 13.38
N ARG A 19 4.99 -1.74 14.68
CA ARG A 19 3.61 -1.77 15.23
C ARG A 19 2.76 -0.63 14.66
N GLU A 20 3.33 0.55 14.51
CA GLU A 20 2.63 1.72 14.00
C GLU A 20 2.40 1.66 12.49
N THR A 21 3.34 1.14 11.72
CA THR A 21 3.37 1.29 10.26
C THR A 21 3.06 0.03 9.47
N GLN A 22 3.24 -1.18 10.04
CA GLN A 22 3.11 -2.45 9.32
C GLN A 22 1.75 -2.57 8.62
N HIS A 23 0.67 -2.33 9.34
CA HIS A 23 -0.69 -2.44 8.79
C HIS A 23 -0.92 -1.43 7.66
N ARG A 24 -0.47 -0.21 7.81
CA ARG A 24 -0.60 0.86 6.80
C ARG A 24 0.16 0.52 5.51
N VAL A 25 1.39 0.03 5.64
CA VAL A 25 2.21 -0.41 4.50
C VAL A 25 1.57 -1.62 3.81
N ALA A 26 1.07 -2.59 4.58
CA ALA A 26 0.38 -3.76 4.04
C ALA A 26 -0.89 -3.37 3.25
N ILE A 27 -1.69 -2.44 3.76
CA ILE A 27 -2.87 -1.91 3.06
C ILE A 27 -2.47 -1.26 1.74
N ALA A 28 -1.43 -0.42 1.73
CA ALA A 28 -0.98 0.26 0.52
C ALA A 28 -0.46 -0.71 -0.55
N LEU A 29 0.32 -1.72 -0.15
CA LEU A 29 0.80 -2.77 -1.06
C LEU A 29 -0.36 -3.63 -1.57
N THR A 30 -1.31 -3.99 -0.70
CA THR A 30 -2.52 -4.74 -1.09
C THR A 30 -3.37 -3.94 -2.09
N ALA A 31 -3.57 -2.65 -1.85
CA ALA A 31 -4.31 -1.76 -2.75
C ALA A 31 -3.65 -1.67 -4.14
N ALA A 32 -2.33 -1.67 -4.19
CA ALA A 32 -1.57 -1.56 -5.44
C ALA A 32 -1.44 -2.90 -6.18
N PHE A 33 -1.18 -4.00 -5.47
CA PHE A 33 -0.69 -5.25 -6.05
C PHE A 33 -1.50 -6.50 -5.69
N GLY A 34 -2.49 -6.37 -4.83
CA GLY A 34 -3.29 -7.50 -4.34
C GLY A 34 -2.73 -8.16 -3.08
N PRO A 35 -3.55 -8.97 -2.37
CA PRO A 35 -3.21 -9.47 -1.02
C PRO A 35 -2.03 -10.45 -1.01
N ASP A 36 -1.93 -11.35 -1.98
CA ASP A 36 -0.89 -12.39 -1.97
C ASP A 36 0.51 -11.80 -2.16
N ALA A 37 0.68 -10.97 -3.20
CA ALA A 37 1.95 -10.28 -3.44
C ALA A 37 2.31 -9.31 -2.30
N ALA A 38 1.32 -8.65 -1.72
CA ALA A 38 1.52 -7.69 -0.65
C ALA A 38 2.00 -8.33 0.65
N ALA A 39 1.52 -9.52 1.01
CA ALA A 39 1.91 -10.20 2.25
C ALA A 39 3.41 -10.51 2.26
N GLU A 40 3.92 -11.11 1.20
CA GLU A 40 5.34 -11.43 1.06
C GLU A 40 6.19 -10.15 0.98
N ALA A 41 5.78 -9.20 0.15
CA ALA A 41 6.50 -7.94 -0.02
C ALA A 41 6.57 -7.12 1.27
N THR A 42 5.51 -7.12 2.09
CA THR A 42 5.50 -6.46 3.39
C THR A 42 6.51 -7.09 4.33
N ALA A 43 6.51 -8.42 4.44
CA ALA A 43 7.47 -9.13 5.28
C ALA A 43 8.92 -8.86 4.86
N ASP A 44 9.21 -8.93 3.57
CA ASP A 44 10.53 -8.64 3.01
C ASP A 44 10.97 -7.20 3.25
N ALA A 45 10.04 -6.26 3.10
CA ALA A 45 10.33 -4.83 3.30
C ALA A 45 10.68 -4.51 4.75
N PHE A 46 9.98 -5.09 5.72
CA PHE A 46 10.29 -4.90 7.13
C PHE A 46 11.55 -5.65 7.56
N ALA A 47 11.82 -6.82 7.01
CA ALA A 47 13.10 -7.51 7.23
C ALA A 47 14.29 -6.67 6.72
N TYR A 48 14.16 -6.11 5.52
CA TYR A 48 15.16 -5.20 4.98
C TYR A 48 15.34 -3.94 5.84
N ALA A 49 14.23 -3.35 6.30
CA ALA A 49 14.27 -2.18 7.16
C ALA A 49 14.98 -2.47 8.49
N TRP A 50 14.79 -3.65 9.07
CA TRP A 50 15.49 -4.08 10.26
C TRP A 50 17.00 -4.18 10.03
N GLU A 51 17.43 -4.83 8.97
CA GLU A 51 18.85 -4.96 8.60
C GLU A 51 19.55 -3.61 8.39
N HIS A 52 18.79 -2.59 8.02
CA HIS A 52 19.28 -1.24 7.70
C HIS A 52 18.70 -0.16 8.63
N TRP A 53 18.28 -0.56 9.85
CA TRP A 53 17.50 0.31 10.73
C TRP A 53 18.24 1.60 11.10
N ASP A 54 19.55 1.56 11.32
CA ASP A 54 20.36 2.77 11.62
C ASP A 54 20.16 3.86 10.56
N ARG A 55 20.06 3.48 9.28
CA ARG A 55 19.82 4.40 8.17
C ARG A 55 18.36 4.73 8.01
N VAL A 56 17.49 3.72 8.05
CA VAL A 56 16.04 3.89 7.83
C VAL A 56 15.41 4.75 8.92
N SER A 57 15.83 4.59 10.17
CA SER A 57 15.32 5.38 11.30
C SER A 57 15.64 6.88 11.19
N GLN A 58 16.66 7.25 10.44
CA GLN A 58 17.06 8.66 10.24
C GLN A 58 16.37 9.32 9.03
N MET A 59 15.59 8.57 8.25
CA MET A 59 14.88 9.12 7.11
C MET A 59 13.71 9.99 7.55
N GLU A 60 13.39 11.01 6.74
CA GLU A 60 12.24 11.88 6.96
C GLU A 60 10.91 11.11 6.92
N ASN A 61 10.80 10.13 6.00
CA ASN A 61 9.62 9.30 5.85
C ASN A 61 9.98 7.80 5.78
N PRO A 62 10.27 7.16 6.91
CA PRO A 62 10.61 5.73 6.94
C PRO A 62 9.51 4.82 6.38
N ALA A 63 8.24 5.11 6.68
CA ALA A 63 7.11 4.31 6.21
C ALA A 63 6.99 4.31 4.68
N GLY A 64 7.12 5.48 4.05
CA GLY A 64 7.13 5.62 2.60
C GLY A 64 8.32 4.90 1.96
N TYR A 65 9.47 4.90 2.62
CA TYR A 65 10.63 4.15 2.17
C TYR A 65 10.40 2.63 2.22
N VAL A 66 9.87 2.13 3.34
CA VAL A 66 9.52 0.70 3.49
C VAL A 66 8.49 0.27 2.44
N TYR A 67 7.49 1.09 2.17
CA TYR A 67 6.55 0.84 1.08
C TYR A 67 7.27 0.70 -0.28
N ARG A 68 8.21 1.60 -0.60
CA ARG A 68 8.98 1.53 -1.86
C ARG A 68 9.86 0.29 -1.94
N VAL A 69 10.46 -0.13 -0.83
CA VAL A 69 11.21 -1.40 -0.77
C VAL A 69 10.28 -2.57 -1.06
N GLY A 70 9.12 -2.64 -0.40
CA GLY A 70 8.12 -3.69 -0.65
C GLY A 70 7.68 -3.72 -2.12
N ARG A 71 7.35 -2.58 -2.68
CA ARG A 71 6.99 -2.47 -4.09
C ARG A 71 8.08 -2.98 -5.04
N SER A 72 9.34 -2.71 -4.74
CA SER A 72 10.48 -3.17 -5.55
C SER A 72 10.69 -4.68 -5.53
N ARG A 73 10.14 -5.37 -4.51
CA ARG A 73 10.21 -6.83 -4.36
C ARG A 73 9.15 -7.56 -5.17
N ILE A 74 8.11 -6.86 -5.60
CA ILE A 74 7.03 -7.46 -6.38
C ILE A 74 7.46 -7.48 -7.85
N PRO A 75 7.53 -8.67 -8.48
CA PRO A 75 7.88 -8.77 -9.89
C PRO A 75 6.91 -7.97 -10.77
N HIS A 76 7.41 -7.30 -11.80
CA HIS A 76 6.59 -6.59 -12.79
C HIS A 76 5.77 -7.53 -13.69
N ILE A 77 5.85 -8.82 -13.49
CA ILE A 77 4.95 -9.80 -14.09
C ILE A 77 3.57 -9.51 -13.51
N ARG A 78 2.63 -9.11 -14.36
CA ARG A 78 1.23 -8.92 -13.97
C ARG A 78 0.79 -10.19 -13.24
N PRO A 79 0.59 -10.18 -11.93
CA PRO A 79 -0.11 -11.28 -11.30
C PRO A 79 -1.50 -11.26 -11.92
N SER A 80 -1.93 -12.38 -12.47
CA SER A 80 -3.34 -12.58 -12.75
C SER A 80 -4.03 -12.42 -11.40
N PRO A 81 -4.90 -11.44 -11.21
CA PRO A 81 -5.53 -11.25 -9.92
C PRO A 81 -6.50 -12.40 -9.70
N VAL A 82 -6.02 -13.41 -9.02
CA VAL A 82 -6.90 -14.39 -8.40
C VAL A 82 -7.48 -13.67 -7.18
N LEU A 83 -8.62 -13.05 -7.40
CA LEU A 83 -9.42 -12.57 -6.28
C LEU A 83 -9.73 -13.74 -5.38
N PRO A 84 -9.54 -13.61 -4.06
CA PRO A 84 -10.09 -14.57 -3.15
C PRO A 84 -11.61 -14.70 -3.43
N PRO A 85 -12.18 -15.91 -3.33
CA PRO A 85 -13.61 -16.07 -3.48
C PRO A 85 -14.32 -15.11 -2.52
N PRO A 86 -15.42 -14.47 -2.94
CA PRO A 86 -16.15 -13.57 -2.07
C PRO A 86 -16.48 -14.27 -0.76
N PRO A 87 -16.31 -13.60 0.39
CA PRO A 87 -16.70 -14.19 1.66
C PRO A 87 -18.16 -14.60 1.59
N SER A 88 -18.49 -15.76 2.14
CA SER A 88 -19.83 -16.39 2.09
C SER A 88 -20.91 -15.61 2.86
N ASN A 89 -20.59 -14.46 3.41
CA ASN A 89 -21.53 -13.54 4.02
C ASN A 89 -22.02 -12.51 3.00
N PRO A 90 -23.32 -12.15 3.00
CA PRO A 90 -23.84 -11.11 2.14
C PRO A 90 -23.18 -9.76 2.51
N THR A 91 -22.07 -9.48 1.89
CA THR A 91 -21.46 -8.16 1.89
C THR A 91 -22.41 -7.19 1.18
N PRO A 92 -22.57 -5.95 1.65
CA PRO A 92 -23.36 -4.96 0.94
C PRO A 92 -22.96 -4.94 -0.54
N MET A 93 -23.95 -4.92 -1.41
CA MET A 93 -23.81 -5.12 -2.85
C MET A 93 -22.65 -4.30 -3.44
N ILE A 94 -21.50 -4.95 -3.54
CA ILE A 94 -20.40 -4.41 -4.34
C ILE A 94 -20.82 -4.61 -5.80
N GLU A 95 -20.84 -3.54 -6.57
CA GLU A 95 -21.06 -3.60 -8.02
C GLU A 95 -20.16 -4.70 -8.62
N PRO A 96 -20.73 -5.74 -9.27
CA PRO A 96 -19.94 -6.88 -9.76
C PRO A 96 -18.83 -6.50 -10.73
N LYS A 97 -18.97 -5.36 -11.42
CA LYS A 97 -17.98 -4.84 -12.37
C LYS A 97 -16.86 -4.05 -11.70
N LEU A 98 -16.99 -3.69 -10.41
CA LEU A 98 -16.03 -2.80 -9.74
C LEU A 98 -14.67 -3.45 -9.60
N LEU A 99 -14.60 -4.69 -9.12
CA LEU A 99 -13.34 -5.39 -8.92
C LEU A 99 -12.56 -5.59 -10.22
N PRO A 100 -13.17 -6.08 -11.32
CA PRO A 100 -12.48 -6.13 -12.61
C PRO A 100 -12.02 -4.76 -13.11
N ALA A 101 -12.79 -3.72 -12.87
CA ALA A 101 -12.43 -2.35 -13.25
C ALA A 101 -11.21 -1.84 -12.46
N LEU A 102 -11.17 -2.09 -11.15
CA LEU A 102 -10.01 -1.76 -10.30
C LEU A 102 -8.74 -2.49 -10.74
N GLN A 103 -8.85 -3.74 -11.16
CA GLN A 103 -7.72 -4.54 -11.65
C GLN A 103 -7.09 -3.98 -12.92
N ARG A 104 -7.84 -3.25 -13.73
CA ARG A 104 -7.35 -2.61 -14.95
C ARG A 104 -6.67 -1.27 -14.74
N LEU A 105 -6.72 -0.74 -13.52
CA LEU A 105 -5.96 0.46 -13.17
C LEU A 105 -4.47 0.13 -13.03
N SER A 106 -3.61 1.14 -13.25
CA SER A 106 -2.20 0.99 -12.87
C SER A 106 -2.08 0.83 -11.34
N PRO A 107 -1.01 0.21 -10.83
CA PRO A 107 -0.82 0.08 -9.37
C PRO A 107 -0.90 1.40 -8.62
N ARG A 108 -0.35 2.48 -9.18
CA ARG A 108 -0.40 3.83 -8.58
C ARG A 108 -1.81 4.40 -8.56
N GLN A 109 -2.56 4.24 -9.64
CA GLN A 109 -3.95 4.69 -9.72
C GLN A 109 -4.84 3.91 -8.75
N ARG A 110 -4.66 2.60 -8.69
CA ARG A 110 -5.41 1.73 -7.79
C ARG A 110 -5.10 2.05 -6.33
N ALA A 111 -3.82 2.17 -5.95
CA ALA A 111 -3.44 2.57 -4.60
C ALA A 111 -4.03 3.93 -4.21
N ALA A 112 -3.93 4.93 -5.09
CA ALA A 112 -4.46 6.26 -4.82
C ALA A 112 -5.98 6.24 -4.59
N VAL A 113 -6.75 5.61 -5.47
CA VAL A 113 -8.21 5.58 -5.32
C VAL A 113 -8.67 4.73 -4.14
N VAL A 114 -8.05 3.57 -3.90
CA VAL A 114 -8.43 2.71 -2.78
C VAL A 114 -8.09 3.36 -1.44
N LEU A 115 -6.92 3.96 -1.30
CA LEU A 115 -6.54 4.63 -0.05
C LEU A 115 -7.43 5.84 0.25
N THR A 116 -7.77 6.65 -0.75
CA THR A 116 -8.58 7.86 -0.52
C THR A 116 -10.08 7.57 -0.41
N GLU A 117 -10.63 6.74 -1.29
CA GLU A 117 -12.08 6.54 -1.39
C GLU A 117 -12.57 5.38 -0.50
N ALA A 118 -11.79 4.31 -0.36
CA ALA A 118 -12.21 3.17 0.45
C ALA A 118 -11.73 3.26 1.91
N TYR A 119 -10.51 3.71 2.14
CA TYR A 119 -9.93 3.82 3.49
C TYR A 119 -10.03 5.23 4.08
N GLY A 120 -10.52 6.21 3.33
CA GLY A 120 -10.73 7.58 3.81
C GLY A 120 -9.47 8.37 4.10
N HIS A 121 -8.31 7.98 3.54
CA HIS A 121 -7.09 8.75 3.68
C HIS A 121 -7.19 10.09 2.95
N THR A 122 -6.66 11.13 3.56
CA THR A 122 -6.44 12.38 2.84
C THR A 122 -5.36 12.19 1.76
N PRO A 123 -5.33 13.01 0.72
CA PRO A 123 -4.24 12.97 -0.25
C PRO A 123 -2.84 13.09 0.37
N GLN A 124 -2.71 13.83 1.47
CA GLN A 124 -1.46 13.98 2.22
C GLN A 124 -1.06 12.69 2.92
N GLU A 125 -1.99 12.05 3.63
CA GLU A 125 -1.73 10.77 4.31
C GLU A 125 -1.38 9.66 3.30
N ALA A 126 -2.11 9.59 2.19
CA ALA A 126 -1.81 8.64 1.12
C ALA A 126 -0.45 8.93 0.46
N ALA A 127 -0.12 10.21 0.26
CA ALA A 127 1.16 10.63 -0.32
C ALA A 127 2.34 10.25 0.57
N GLU A 128 2.23 10.48 1.86
CA GLU A 128 3.23 10.09 2.85
C GLU A 128 3.46 8.58 2.81
N LEU A 129 2.37 7.80 2.85
CA LEU A 129 2.43 6.34 2.82
C LEU A 129 3.01 5.79 1.51
N LEU A 130 2.65 6.38 0.38
CA LEU A 130 3.15 5.96 -0.95
C LEU A 130 4.53 6.53 -1.28
N GLY A 131 5.06 7.45 -0.50
CA GLY A 131 6.33 8.12 -0.76
C GLY A 131 6.33 9.00 -2.02
N ILE A 132 5.19 9.64 -2.32
CA ILE A 132 5.00 10.55 -3.47
C ILE A 132 4.41 11.88 -3.02
N HIS A 133 4.36 12.85 -3.92
CA HIS A 133 3.77 14.16 -3.62
C HIS A 133 2.23 14.11 -3.58
N PRO A 134 1.56 14.88 -2.70
CA PRO A 134 0.09 14.90 -2.62
C PRO A 134 -0.61 15.25 -3.94
N SER A 135 -0.04 16.13 -4.76
CA SER A 135 -0.59 16.44 -6.08
C SER A 135 -0.55 15.25 -7.04
N SER A 136 0.43 14.36 -6.88
CA SER A 136 0.50 13.11 -7.64
C SER A 136 -0.59 12.13 -7.21
N VAL A 137 -0.89 12.05 -5.91
CA VAL A 137 -2.02 11.26 -5.40
C VAL A 137 -3.34 11.74 -6.00
N ARG A 138 -3.60 13.05 -5.96
CA ARG A 138 -4.82 13.64 -6.55
C ARG A 138 -4.94 13.29 -8.03
N ARG A 139 -3.87 13.48 -8.79
CA ARG A 139 -3.84 13.17 -10.22
C ARG A 139 -4.09 11.69 -10.50
N HIS A 140 -3.47 10.78 -9.76
CA HIS A 140 -3.69 9.34 -9.91
C HIS A 140 -5.11 8.94 -9.52
N ARG A 141 -5.63 9.49 -8.42
CA ARG A 141 -7.03 9.29 -8.00
C ARG A 141 -8.01 9.75 -9.06
N ASP A 142 -7.87 10.97 -9.56
CA ASP A 142 -8.79 11.57 -10.53
C ASP A 142 -8.79 10.78 -11.84
N ARG A 143 -7.63 10.34 -12.31
CA ARG A 143 -7.52 9.45 -13.48
C ARG A 143 -8.15 8.08 -13.22
N ALA A 144 -7.97 7.53 -12.04
CA ALA A 144 -8.59 6.28 -11.63
C ALA A 144 -10.12 6.39 -11.63
N LEU A 145 -10.65 7.42 -10.97
CA LEU A 145 -12.10 7.68 -10.92
C LEU A 145 -12.69 7.86 -12.32
N HIS A 146 -12.02 8.60 -13.20
CA HIS A 146 -12.46 8.74 -14.58
C HIS A 146 -12.55 7.39 -15.30
N LYS A 147 -11.50 6.58 -15.22
CA LYS A 147 -11.50 5.23 -15.82
C LYS A 147 -12.57 4.31 -15.25
N LEU A 148 -12.80 4.37 -13.91
CA LEU A 148 -13.83 3.58 -13.26
C LEU A 148 -15.22 3.99 -13.71
N ARG A 149 -15.53 5.29 -13.77
CA ARG A 149 -16.81 5.79 -14.28
C ARG A 149 -17.09 5.33 -15.69
N MET A 150 -16.11 5.43 -16.59
CA MET A 150 -16.25 4.98 -17.98
C MET A 150 -16.55 3.49 -18.06
N ARG A 151 -15.92 2.67 -17.23
CA ARG A 151 -16.11 1.21 -17.26
C ARG A 151 -17.37 0.73 -16.58
N LEU A 152 -17.81 1.45 -15.54
CA LEU A 152 -19.03 1.14 -14.80
C LEU A 152 -20.28 1.70 -15.49
N GLY A 153 -20.11 2.53 -16.53
CA GLY A 153 -21.20 3.17 -17.24
C GLY A 153 -21.95 4.22 -16.37
N VAL A 154 -21.26 4.78 -15.36
CA VAL A 154 -21.80 5.85 -14.54
C VAL A 154 -21.62 7.15 -15.29
N SER A 155 -22.74 7.69 -15.81
CA SER A 155 -22.76 9.04 -16.36
C SER A 155 -22.78 10.04 -15.21
N ASP A 156 -21.98 11.10 -15.32
CA ASP A 156 -22.15 12.26 -14.46
C ASP A 156 -23.56 12.85 -14.75
N ALA A 157 -24.43 12.69 -13.79
CA ALA A 157 -25.73 13.36 -13.83
C ALA A 157 -25.56 14.84 -13.44
#